data_29f6514683e63db5cbc15e14729f1910
#
_entry.id   29f6514683e63db5cbc15e14729f1910
#
_cell.length_a   1.000
_cell.length_b   1.000
_cell.length_c   1.000
_cell.angle_alpha   90.00
_cell.angle_beta   90.00
_cell.angle_gamma   90.00
#
_symmetry.space_group_name_H-M   'P 1'
#
loop_
_entity.id
_entity.type
_entity.pdbx_description
1 polymer ?
#
loop_
_entity_poly.entity_id
_entity_poly.type
_entity_poly.pdbx_seq_one_letter_code
_entity_poly.pdbx_strand_id
1 'polypeptide(L)'
;MTTAQVMTYDSLVEDIQQYLERTDDATINQIPRFIMLAEQVIASQIKFLGNLTVNTSNMVIATATIDKPARWHKTISMNVTVDGKRQPVFVRKYEYLREYAPDPSVQGTPKFYADYDYTHWLVAPTPDTAYDYEVLYYERVQPLDSTNQTNWFTIYAPQAMLYGSLLQAMPFLKNDERIAMWQQQYDLIINTL
;
A
#
# COMPACT_ATOMS: atom_id res chain seq x y z
N MET A 1 -29.18 -0.19 -18.95
CA MET A 1 -28.41 0.50 -17.89
C MET A 1 -26.96 0.50 -18.32
N THR A 2 -26.42 1.64 -18.70
CA THR A 2 -25.01 1.77 -19.04
C THR A 2 -24.21 1.57 -17.76
N THR A 3 -23.49 0.48 -17.66
CA THR A 3 -22.49 0.28 -16.57
C THR A 3 -21.51 1.45 -16.66
N ALA A 4 -21.37 2.22 -15.58
CA ALA A 4 -20.36 3.25 -15.51
C ALA A 4 -19.02 2.61 -15.85
N GLN A 5 -18.36 3.12 -16.89
CA GLN A 5 -17.08 2.60 -17.35
C GLN A 5 -16.03 2.97 -16.28
N VAL A 6 -15.51 1.96 -15.60
CA VAL A 6 -14.44 2.16 -14.61
C VAL A 6 -13.16 2.47 -15.36
N MET A 7 -12.42 3.49 -14.94
CA MET A 7 -11.10 3.79 -15.47
C MET A 7 -10.15 2.61 -15.25
N THR A 8 -9.46 2.20 -16.30
CA THR A 8 -8.41 1.18 -16.25
C THR A 8 -7.05 1.82 -16.50
N TYR A 9 -5.97 1.10 -16.22
CA TYR A 9 -4.62 1.55 -16.56
C TYR A 9 -4.50 1.88 -18.06
N ASP A 10 -4.98 0.98 -18.93
CA ASP A 10 -4.90 1.18 -20.38
C ASP A 10 -5.71 2.39 -20.83
N SER A 11 -6.95 2.56 -20.31
CA SER A 11 -7.77 3.74 -20.64
C SER A 11 -7.13 5.05 -20.12
N LEU A 12 -6.50 5.00 -18.94
CA LEU A 12 -5.78 6.16 -18.40
C LEU A 12 -4.56 6.53 -19.25
N VAL A 13 -3.82 5.54 -19.74
CA VAL A 13 -2.69 5.75 -20.67
C VAL A 13 -3.16 6.42 -21.94
N GLU A 14 -4.27 5.94 -22.54
CA GLU A 14 -4.88 6.53 -23.72
C GLU A 14 -5.36 7.97 -23.47
N ASP A 15 -6.06 8.21 -22.37
CA ASP A 15 -6.53 9.54 -21.99
C ASP A 15 -5.35 10.52 -21.82
N ILE A 16 -4.30 10.14 -21.10
CA ILE A 16 -3.11 10.98 -20.90
C ILE A 16 -2.47 11.32 -22.26
N GLN A 17 -2.32 10.34 -23.14
CA GLN A 17 -1.76 10.55 -24.47
C GLN A 17 -2.59 11.55 -25.29
N GLN A 18 -3.92 11.43 -25.27
CA GLN A 18 -4.85 12.33 -25.96
C GLN A 18 -4.80 13.74 -25.36
N TYR A 19 -4.80 13.88 -24.04
CA TYR A 19 -4.72 15.19 -23.37
C TYR A 19 -3.39 15.90 -23.61
N LEU A 20 -2.29 15.16 -23.72
CA LEU A 20 -0.98 15.70 -24.03
C LEU A 20 -0.82 16.04 -25.53
N GLU A 21 -1.68 15.48 -26.39
CA GLU A 21 -1.58 15.63 -27.85
C GLU A 21 -0.19 15.21 -28.39
N ARG A 22 0.39 14.16 -27.80
CA ARG A 22 1.73 13.66 -28.13
C ARG A 22 1.67 12.26 -28.72
N THR A 23 2.46 12.09 -29.78
CA THR A 23 2.58 10.81 -30.50
C THR A 23 4.03 10.30 -30.56
N ASP A 24 4.96 11.04 -29.96
CA ASP A 24 6.37 10.68 -29.91
C ASP A 24 6.63 9.58 -28.88
N ASP A 25 7.38 8.57 -29.26
CA ASP A 25 7.70 7.41 -28.41
C ASP A 25 8.37 7.81 -27.09
N ALA A 26 9.16 8.89 -27.10
CA ALA A 26 9.83 9.38 -25.89
C ALA A 26 8.83 9.80 -24.82
N THR A 27 7.71 10.44 -25.19
CA THR A 27 6.63 10.83 -24.26
C THR A 27 5.80 9.62 -23.88
N ILE A 28 5.38 8.80 -24.86
CA ILE A 28 4.53 7.63 -24.62
C ILE A 28 5.18 6.66 -23.64
N ASN A 29 6.45 6.37 -23.78
CA ASN A 29 7.20 5.48 -22.91
C ASN A 29 7.36 6.00 -21.46
N GLN A 30 7.10 7.30 -21.20
CA GLN A 30 7.14 7.88 -19.87
C GLN A 30 5.77 7.92 -19.17
N ILE A 31 4.67 7.71 -19.87
CA ILE A 31 3.31 7.75 -19.28
C ILE A 31 3.17 6.81 -18.08
N PRO A 32 3.65 5.55 -18.10
CA PRO A 32 3.60 4.68 -16.93
C PRO A 32 4.27 5.28 -15.69
N ARG A 33 5.36 6.02 -15.90
CA ARG A 33 6.07 6.70 -14.82
C ARG A 33 5.28 7.89 -14.26
N PHE A 34 4.60 8.65 -15.12
CA PHE A 34 3.73 9.75 -14.68
C PHE A 34 2.59 9.23 -13.83
N ILE A 35 1.97 8.12 -14.23
CA ILE A 35 0.91 7.44 -13.46
C ILE A 35 1.44 7.02 -12.09
N MET A 36 2.57 6.33 -12.03
CA MET A 36 3.18 5.89 -10.77
C MET A 36 3.48 7.07 -9.82
N LEU A 37 4.02 8.17 -10.35
CA LEU A 37 4.30 9.36 -9.55
C LEU A 37 3.02 10.04 -9.05
N ALA A 38 1.98 10.09 -9.88
CA ALA A 38 0.68 10.61 -9.49
C ALA A 38 0.05 9.79 -8.35
N GLU A 39 0.08 8.46 -8.42
CA GLU A 39 -0.39 7.59 -7.34
C GLU A 39 0.28 7.92 -6.00
N GLN A 40 1.60 8.12 -6.00
CA GLN A 40 2.36 8.44 -4.80
C GLN A 40 1.99 9.81 -4.22
N VAL A 41 1.84 10.82 -5.08
CA VAL A 41 1.45 12.17 -4.68
C VAL A 41 0.04 12.18 -4.11
N ILE A 42 -0.92 11.58 -4.81
CA ILE A 42 -2.32 11.49 -4.36
C ILE A 42 -2.40 10.77 -3.01
N ALA A 43 -1.77 9.59 -2.88
CA ALA A 43 -1.76 8.83 -1.64
C ALA A 43 -1.20 9.64 -0.46
N SER A 44 -0.16 10.43 -0.70
CA SER A 44 0.45 11.32 0.30
C SER A 44 -0.48 12.47 0.71
N GLN A 45 -1.12 13.13 -0.26
CA GLN A 45 -1.97 14.31 -0.04
C GLN A 45 -3.24 13.97 0.73
N ILE A 46 -3.94 12.89 0.34
CA ILE A 46 -5.15 12.45 1.04
C ILE A 46 -4.85 11.60 2.28
N LYS A 47 -3.55 11.44 2.64
CA LYS A 47 -3.09 10.61 3.77
C LYS A 47 -3.64 9.18 3.71
N PHE A 48 -3.72 8.63 2.52
CA PHE A 48 -4.27 7.30 2.29
C PHE A 48 -3.38 6.24 2.93
N LEU A 49 -3.88 5.59 3.97
CA LEU A 49 -3.14 4.56 4.69
C LEU A 49 -3.08 3.22 3.93
N GLY A 50 -3.94 3.02 2.95
CA GLY A 50 -4.08 1.76 2.23
C GLY A 50 -5.41 1.06 2.53
N ASN A 51 -5.60 -0.10 1.94
CA ASN A 51 -6.78 -0.92 2.17
C ASN A 51 -6.64 -1.71 3.47
N LEU A 52 -7.71 -1.76 4.26
CA LEU A 52 -7.73 -2.61 5.45
C LEU A 52 -7.85 -4.07 5.03
N THR A 53 -6.88 -4.88 5.40
CA THR A 53 -6.75 -6.26 4.96
C THR A 53 -6.43 -7.19 6.13
N VAL A 54 -6.94 -8.41 6.06
CA VAL A 54 -6.63 -9.49 7.01
C VAL A 54 -5.73 -10.52 6.31
N ASN A 55 -4.62 -10.86 6.93
CA ASN A 55 -3.77 -11.98 6.52
C ASN A 55 -3.74 -13.04 7.62
N THR A 56 -3.86 -14.30 7.22
CA THR A 56 -3.74 -15.46 8.08
C THR A 56 -2.61 -16.34 7.60
N SER A 57 -1.75 -16.79 8.51
CA SER A 57 -0.63 -17.68 8.20
C SER A 57 -0.19 -18.42 9.46
N ASN A 58 0.87 -19.20 9.36
CA ASN A 58 1.42 -19.98 10.47
C ASN A 58 2.77 -19.41 10.90
N MET A 59 2.98 -19.37 12.20
CA MET A 59 4.30 -19.10 12.77
C MET A 59 5.22 -20.30 12.59
N VAL A 60 6.50 -20.04 12.45
CA VAL A 60 7.51 -21.11 12.38
C VAL A 60 8.01 -21.39 13.78
N ILE A 61 7.94 -22.67 14.20
CA ILE A 61 8.45 -23.12 15.51
C ILE A 61 9.91 -22.70 15.69
N ALA A 62 10.26 -22.31 16.89
CA ALA A 62 11.60 -21.87 17.29
C ALA A 62 12.13 -20.63 16.52
N THR A 63 11.24 -19.91 15.83
CA THR A 63 11.59 -18.71 15.07
C THR A 63 10.82 -17.51 15.61
N ALA A 64 11.53 -16.52 16.15
CA ALA A 64 10.93 -15.34 16.78
C ALA A 64 10.51 -14.26 15.76
N THR A 65 10.84 -14.42 14.49
CA THR A 65 10.50 -13.46 13.42
C THR A 65 9.37 -13.99 12.56
N ILE A 66 8.50 -13.09 12.12
CA ILE A 66 7.36 -13.37 11.23
C ILE A 66 7.45 -12.41 10.06
N ASP A 67 7.29 -12.93 8.84
CA ASP A 67 7.33 -12.12 7.62
C ASP A 67 6.11 -11.20 7.54
N LYS A 68 6.34 -9.94 7.20
CA LYS A 68 5.29 -8.99 6.85
C LYS A 68 4.82 -9.23 5.41
N PRO A 69 3.52 -9.08 5.12
CA PRO A 69 3.02 -9.13 3.74
C PRO A 69 3.73 -8.10 2.84
N ALA A 70 3.89 -8.42 1.55
CA ALA A 70 4.69 -7.63 0.61
C ALA A 70 4.29 -6.15 0.52
N ARG A 71 3.00 -5.84 0.66
CA ARG A 71 2.47 -4.46 0.63
C ARG A 71 2.05 -3.94 2.00
N TRP A 72 2.54 -4.56 3.05
CA TRP A 72 2.28 -4.09 4.42
C TRP A 72 2.66 -2.61 4.59
N HIS A 73 1.81 -1.87 5.28
CA HIS A 73 2.06 -0.48 5.64
C HIS A 73 2.03 -0.25 7.15
N LYS A 74 0.94 -0.68 7.80
CA LYS A 74 0.76 -0.47 9.25
C LYS A 74 -0.10 -1.56 9.85
N THR A 75 0.38 -2.21 10.91
CA THR A 75 -0.39 -3.20 11.68
C THR A 75 -1.42 -2.50 12.57
N ILE A 76 -2.62 -3.05 12.61
CA ILE A 76 -3.71 -2.65 13.52
C ILE A 76 -3.77 -3.59 14.70
N SER A 77 -3.85 -4.90 14.43
CA SER A 77 -3.91 -5.93 15.47
C SER A 77 -3.32 -7.24 14.98
N MET A 78 -2.84 -8.03 15.91
CA MET A 78 -2.35 -9.37 15.67
C MET A 78 -2.95 -10.31 16.73
N ASN A 79 -3.38 -11.50 16.30
CA ASN A 79 -3.91 -12.54 17.16
C ASN A 79 -3.22 -13.87 16.81
N VAL A 80 -3.08 -14.74 17.81
CA VAL A 80 -2.70 -16.14 17.61
C VAL A 80 -3.85 -17.06 18.01
N THR A 81 -3.93 -18.23 17.41
CA THR A 81 -4.92 -19.25 17.77
C THR A 81 -4.26 -20.31 18.66
N VAL A 82 -4.77 -20.44 19.88
CA VAL A 82 -4.31 -21.45 20.85
C VAL A 82 -5.53 -22.27 21.27
N ASP A 83 -5.48 -23.58 21.11
CA ASP A 83 -6.58 -24.49 21.45
C ASP A 83 -7.93 -24.05 20.82
N GLY A 84 -7.88 -23.61 19.56
CA GLY A 84 -9.05 -23.12 18.81
C GLY A 84 -9.59 -21.76 19.28
N LYS A 85 -8.90 -21.05 20.18
CA LYS A 85 -9.30 -19.73 20.68
C LYS A 85 -8.33 -18.65 20.24
N ARG A 86 -8.85 -17.52 19.76
CA ARG A 86 -8.05 -16.34 19.44
C ARG A 86 -7.53 -15.69 20.73
N GLN A 87 -6.24 -15.44 20.76
CA GLN A 87 -5.56 -14.69 21.81
C GLN A 87 -4.84 -13.49 21.21
N PRO A 88 -5.02 -12.26 21.74
CA PRO A 88 -4.37 -11.08 21.20
C PRO A 88 -2.86 -11.12 21.50
N VAL A 89 -2.07 -10.75 20.50
CA VAL A 89 -0.64 -10.45 20.62
C VAL A 89 -0.48 -8.94 20.65
N PHE A 90 0.01 -8.40 21.77
CA PHE A 90 0.04 -6.97 21.99
C PHE A 90 1.30 -6.32 21.42
N VAL A 91 1.14 -5.18 20.75
CA VAL A 91 2.28 -4.39 20.29
C VAL A 91 3.08 -3.83 21.46
N ARG A 92 4.40 -3.92 21.37
CA ARG A 92 5.36 -3.31 22.32
C ARG A 92 6.56 -2.77 21.55
N LYS A 93 7.40 -1.99 22.22
CA LYS A 93 8.68 -1.56 21.66
C LYS A 93 9.66 -2.72 21.60
N TYR A 94 10.59 -2.68 20.67
CA TYR A 94 11.62 -3.71 20.47
C TYR A 94 12.41 -4.00 21.75
N GLU A 95 12.82 -2.96 22.49
CA GLU A 95 13.58 -3.08 23.71
C GLU A 95 12.81 -3.85 24.79
N TYR A 96 11.49 -3.60 24.88
CA TYR A 96 10.63 -4.34 25.81
C TYR A 96 10.62 -5.85 25.51
N LEU A 97 10.54 -6.24 24.23
CA LEU A 97 10.55 -7.67 23.87
C LEU A 97 11.87 -8.33 24.25
N ARG A 98 12.99 -7.61 24.07
CA ARG A 98 14.33 -8.11 24.44
C ARG A 98 14.52 -8.24 25.93
N GLU A 99 13.92 -7.35 26.71
CA GLU A 99 13.90 -7.45 28.19
C GLU A 99 12.96 -8.55 28.68
N TYR A 100 11.78 -8.69 28.06
CA TYR A 100 10.79 -9.70 28.40
C TYR A 100 11.25 -11.13 28.09
N ALA A 101 11.90 -11.34 26.97
CA ALA A 101 12.44 -12.64 26.53
C ALA A 101 13.92 -12.48 26.14
N PRO A 102 14.83 -12.32 27.12
CA PRO A 102 16.26 -12.11 26.86
C PRO A 102 16.95 -13.35 26.29
N ASP A 103 16.45 -14.54 26.65
CA ASP A 103 16.96 -15.82 26.15
C ASP A 103 16.08 -16.32 24.99
N PRO A 104 16.60 -16.35 23.75
CA PRO A 104 15.84 -16.79 22.59
C PRO A 104 15.52 -18.29 22.60
N SER A 105 16.17 -19.08 23.46
CA SER A 105 15.90 -20.51 23.60
C SER A 105 14.63 -20.81 24.41
N VAL A 106 14.16 -19.83 25.20
CA VAL A 106 12.91 -19.95 25.94
C VAL A 106 11.74 -19.75 25.00
N GLN A 107 10.97 -20.82 24.81
CA GLN A 107 9.85 -20.88 23.88
C GLN A 107 8.51 -20.87 24.63
N GLY A 108 7.46 -20.45 23.92
CA GLY A 108 6.10 -20.45 24.46
C GLY A 108 5.13 -19.73 23.53
N THR A 109 3.87 -19.63 23.95
CA THR A 109 2.86 -18.88 23.19
C THR A 109 3.21 -17.39 23.10
N PRO A 110 3.34 -16.80 21.90
CA PRO A 110 3.63 -15.38 21.74
C PRO A 110 2.55 -14.48 22.36
N LYS A 111 2.99 -13.50 23.14
CA LYS A 111 2.11 -12.54 23.84
C LYS A 111 2.32 -11.12 23.35
N PHE A 112 3.51 -10.83 22.84
CA PHE A 112 3.91 -9.50 22.39
C PHE A 112 4.54 -9.57 21.02
N TYR A 113 4.38 -8.49 20.23
CA TYR A 113 5.11 -8.28 19.00
C TYR A 113 5.65 -6.86 18.90
N ALA A 114 6.69 -6.69 18.12
CA ALA A 114 7.27 -5.40 17.73
C ALA A 114 7.63 -5.39 16.25
N ASP A 115 7.73 -4.21 15.67
CA ASP A 115 8.39 -4.06 14.39
C ASP A 115 9.89 -4.36 14.57
N TYR A 116 10.39 -5.38 13.84
CA TYR A 116 11.79 -5.78 13.88
C TYR A 116 12.60 -5.06 12.83
N ASP A 117 12.13 -5.16 11.59
CA ASP A 117 12.67 -4.47 10.44
C ASP A 117 11.54 -4.15 9.44
N TYR A 118 11.91 -3.71 8.23
CA TYR A 118 10.93 -3.37 7.19
C TYR A 118 10.07 -4.56 6.77
N THR A 119 10.62 -5.78 6.82
CA THR A 119 10.00 -7.00 6.30
C THR A 119 9.53 -7.98 7.38
N HIS A 120 9.91 -7.76 8.66
CA HIS A 120 9.59 -8.70 9.73
C HIS A 120 8.99 -8.03 10.96
N TRP A 121 8.15 -8.78 11.66
CA TRP A 121 7.83 -8.56 13.07
C TRP A 121 8.70 -9.47 13.95
N LEU A 122 9.01 -9.01 15.15
CA LEU A 122 9.56 -9.82 16.23
C LEU A 122 8.41 -10.19 17.17
N VAL A 123 8.33 -11.45 17.57
CA VAL A 123 7.37 -11.93 18.58
C VAL A 123 8.08 -12.45 19.83
N ALA A 124 7.42 -12.37 20.95
CA ALA A 124 7.96 -12.86 22.23
C ALA A 124 6.84 -13.45 23.12
N PRO A 125 7.08 -14.61 23.77
CA PRO A 125 8.23 -15.53 23.61
C PRO A 125 8.38 -16.08 22.19
N THR A 126 9.52 -16.72 21.91
CA THR A 126 9.72 -17.49 20.67
C THR A 126 8.67 -18.61 20.59
N PRO A 127 7.98 -18.81 19.47
CA PRO A 127 6.94 -19.84 19.32
C PRO A 127 7.46 -21.24 19.62
N ASP A 128 6.77 -21.98 20.48
CA ASP A 128 7.04 -23.38 20.82
C ASP A 128 6.30 -24.37 19.91
N THR A 129 5.38 -23.87 19.09
CA THR A 129 4.67 -24.64 18.07
C THR A 129 4.33 -23.72 16.87
N ALA A 130 3.87 -24.32 15.78
CA ALA A 130 3.41 -23.58 14.60
C ALA A 130 2.00 -23.02 14.84
N TYR A 131 1.91 -21.91 15.55
CA TYR A 131 0.63 -21.25 15.80
C TYR A 131 0.05 -20.63 14.54
N ASP A 132 -1.24 -20.83 14.30
CA ASP A 132 -1.98 -20.01 13.34
C ASP A 132 -2.05 -18.57 13.87
N TYR A 133 -1.75 -17.59 13.06
CA TYR A 133 -1.91 -16.19 13.41
C TYR A 133 -2.75 -15.44 12.37
N GLU A 134 -3.41 -14.41 12.84
CA GLU A 134 -4.19 -13.46 12.03
C GLU A 134 -3.67 -12.06 12.30
N VAL A 135 -3.37 -11.32 11.26
CA VAL A 135 -2.98 -9.91 11.35
C VAL A 135 -3.94 -9.04 10.54
N LEU A 136 -4.50 -8.03 11.19
CA LEU A 136 -5.26 -6.96 10.57
C LEU A 136 -4.30 -5.78 10.34
N TYR A 137 -4.18 -5.31 9.11
CA TYR A 137 -3.23 -4.27 8.75
C TYR A 137 -3.74 -3.42 7.58
N TYR A 138 -3.14 -2.24 7.42
CA TYR A 138 -3.28 -1.46 6.19
C TYR A 138 -2.30 -1.97 5.14
N GLU A 139 -2.83 -2.31 3.97
CA GLU A 139 -2.07 -2.72 2.79
C GLU A 139 -1.95 -1.55 1.82
N ARG A 140 -0.73 -1.27 1.36
CA ARG A 140 -0.52 -0.27 0.30
C ARG A 140 -1.25 -0.69 -0.95
N VAL A 141 -1.82 0.29 -1.67
CA VAL A 141 -2.47 0.03 -2.95
C VAL A 141 -1.48 -0.62 -3.92
N GLN A 142 -1.93 -1.62 -4.63
CA GLN A 142 -1.14 -2.19 -5.71
C GLN A 142 -1.00 -1.15 -6.81
N PRO A 143 0.24 -0.83 -7.25
CA PRO A 143 0.46 0.11 -8.34
C PRO A 143 -0.24 -0.34 -9.63
N LEU A 144 -0.65 0.63 -10.42
CA LEU A 144 -1.20 0.37 -11.75
C LEU A 144 -0.10 -0.02 -12.73
N ASP A 145 -0.36 -1.06 -13.48
CA ASP A 145 0.46 -1.50 -14.60
C ASP A 145 -0.36 -2.34 -15.59
N SER A 146 0.28 -2.87 -16.64
CA SER A 146 -0.40 -3.68 -17.66
C SER A 146 -1.04 -4.95 -17.10
N THR A 147 -0.60 -5.45 -15.93
CA THR A 147 -1.13 -6.64 -15.26
C THR A 147 -2.13 -6.30 -14.16
N ASN A 148 -2.07 -5.07 -13.63
CA ASN A 148 -2.98 -4.53 -12.62
C ASN A 148 -3.72 -3.31 -13.16
N GLN A 149 -4.85 -3.54 -13.80
CA GLN A 149 -5.60 -2.54 -14.55
C GLN A 149 -6.40 -1.57 -13.69
N THR A 150 -6.71 -1.94 -12.44
CA THR A 150 -7.56 -1.12 -11.55
C THR A 150 -7.06 -1.16 -10.12
N ASN A 151 -7.22 -0.05 -9.42
CA ASN A 151 -7.00 0.03 -7.98
C ASN A 151 -7.97 1.03 -7.34
N TRP A 152 -7.80 1.32 -6.05
CA TRP A 152 -8.67 2.24 -5.32
C TRP A 152 -8.77 3.61 -6.01
N PHE A 153 -7.65 4.13 -6.52
CA PHE A 153 -7.64 5.46 -7.15
C PHE A 153 -8.41 5.49 -8.47
N THR A 154 -8.30 4.48 -9.31
CA THR A 154 -9.05 4.43 -10.57
C THR A 154 -10.54 4.25 -10.37
N ILE A 155 -10.95 3.62 -9.26
CA ILE A 155 -12.36 3.37 -8.95
C ILE A 155 -13.00 4.59 -8.28
N TYR A 156 -12.33 5.20 -7.31
CA TYR A 156 -12.92 6.23 -6.45
C TYR A 156 -12.41 7.65 -6.72
N ALA A 157 -11.25 7.79 -7.38
CA ALA A 157 -10.64 9.08 -7.68
C ALA A 157 -10.06 9.15 -9.12
N PRO A 158 -10.83 8.71 -10.17
CA PRO A 158 -10.30 8.63 -11.53
C PRO A 158 -9.81 9.98 -12.08
N GLN A 159 -10.53 11.06 -11.79
CA GLN A 159 -10.12 12.40 -12.21
C GLN A 159 -8.83 12.87 -11.53
N ALA A 160 -8.62 12.52 -10.25
CA ALA A 160 -7.36 12.80 -9.58
C ALA A 160 -6.20 12.07 -10.26
N MET A 161 -6.41 10.82 -10.68
CA MET A 161 -5.41 10.05 -11.44
C MET A 161 -5.07 10.70 -12.77
N LEU A 162 -6.07 11.13 -13.55
CA LEU A 162 -5.86 11.78 -14.84
C LEU A 162 -5.08 13.09 -14.66
N TYR A 163 -5.62 14.05 -13.91
CA TYR A 163 -4.97 15.37 -13.75
C TYR A 163 -3.66 15.28 -12.98
N GLY A 164 -3.57 14.40 -11.98
CA GLY A 164 -2.32 14.13 -11.29
C GLY A 164 -1.23 13.63 -12.23
N SER A 165 -1.55 12.69 -13.13
CA SER A 165 -0.59 12.18 -14.12
C SER A 165 -0.18 13.23 -15.14
N LEU A 166 -1.12 14.06 -15.59
CA LEU A 166 -0.83 15.19 -16.48
C LEU A 166 0.12 16.20 -15.82
N LEU A 167 -0.07 16.49 -14.53
CA LEU A 167 0.84 17.38 -13.79
C LEU A 167 2.24 16.77 -13.62
N GLN A 168 2.36 15.45 -13.46
CA GLN A 168 3.67 14.77 -13.41
C GLN A 168 4.39 14.76 -14.77
N ALA A 169 3.66 14.90 -15.87
CA ALA A 169 4.25 15.03 -17.20
C ALA A 169 4.90 16.40 -17.46
N MET A 170 4.51 17.44 -16.74
CA MET A 170 4.93 18.83 -17.00
C MET A 170 6.43 19.08 -16.99
N PRO A 171 7.20 18.60 -15.99
CA PRO A 171 8.65 18.79 -15.97
C PRO A 171 9.35 18.18 -17.20
N PHE A 172 8.74 17.13 -17.79
CA PHE A 172 9.25 16.45 -18.97
C PHE A 172 8.95 17.23 -20.27
N LEU A 173 7.76 17.85 -20.35
CA LEU A 173 7.25 18.45 -21.59
C LEU A 173 7.67 19.89 -21.83
N LYS A 174 8.22 20.58 -20.84
CA LYS A 174 8.70 21.98 -20.91
C LYS A 174 7.65 22.97 -21.47
N ASN A 175 6.96 23.70 -20.60
CA ASN A 175 6.01 24.79 -20.90
C ASN A 175 4.73 24.37 -21.66
N ASP A 176 3.76 23.81 -20.95
CA ASP A 176 2.40 23.68 -21.43
C ASP A 176 1.53 24.77 -20.76
N GLU A 177 0.85 25.60 -21.53
CA GLU A 177 0.00 26.68 -21.02
C GLU A 177 -1.23 26.14 -20.25
N ARG A 178 -1.57 24.86 -20.43
CA ARG A 178 -2.68 24.18 -19.77
C ARG A 178 -2.41 23.78 -18.31
N ILE A 179 -1.18 23.92 -17.82
CA ILE A 179 -0.77 23.53 -16.46
C ILE A 179 -1.68 24.16 -15.41
N ALA A 180 -1.93 25.46 -15.50
CA ALA A 180 -2.75 26.18 -14.50
C ALA A 180 -4.18 25.61 -14.43
N MET A 181 -4.76 25.24 -15.57
CA MET A 181 -6.09 24.63 -15.63
C MET A 181 -6.08 23.23 -15.01
N TRP A 182 -5.10 22.39 -15.34
CA TRP A 182 -4.98 21.04 -14.78
C TRP A 182 -4.73 21.07 -13.28
N GLN A 183 -3.89 22.01 -12.79
CA GLN A 183 -3.66 22.21 -11.36
C GLN A 183 -4.95 22.61 -10.64
N GLN A 184 -5.71 23.54 -11.19
CA GLN A 184 -6.99 23.96 -10.60
C GLN A 184 -7.98 22.79 -10.51
N GLN A 185 -8.10 21.98 -11.56
CA GLN A 185 -8.99 20.81 -11.56
C GLN A 185 -8.52 19.77 -10.52
N TYR A 186 -7.22 19.50 -10.49
CA TYR A 186 -6.64 18.58 -9.52
C TYR A 186 -6.90 19.03 -8.08
N ASP A 187 -6.66 20.31 -7.75
CA ASP A 187 -6.85 20.86 -6.41
C ASP A 187 -8.32 20.78 -5.95
N LEU A 188 -9.25 21.07 -6.86
CA LEU A 188 -10.69 20.93 -6.57
C LEU A 188 -11.06 19.50 -6.19
N ILE A 189 -10.50 18.52 -6.90
CA ILE A 189 -10.79 17.09 -6.66
C ILE A 189 -10.16 16.62 -5.36
N ILE A 190 -8.87 16.90 -5.14
CA ILE A 190 -8.13 16.47 -3.93
C ILE A 190 -8.76 17.04 -2.65
N ASN A 191 -9.26 18.28 -2.69
CA ASN A 191 -9.89 18.90 -1.53
C ASN A 191 -11.27 18.29 -1.20
N THR A 192 -11.84 17.46 -2.09
CA THR A 192 -13.12 16.78 -1.87
C THR A 192 -12.98 15.32 -1.46
N LEU A 193 -11.77 14.74 -1.57
CA LEU A 193 -11.44 13.38 -1.16
C LEU A 193 -11.05 13.30 0.31
#